data_e7cf64a6a0f9bef2d3eceb67bbcabd0c
#
_entry.id   e7cf64a6a0f9bef2d3eceb67bbcabd0c
#
_cell.length_a   1.000
_cell.length_b   1.000
_cell.length_c   1.000
_cell.angle_alpha   90.00
_cell.angle_beta   90.00
_cell.angle_gamma   90.00
#
_symmetry.space_group_name_H-M   'P 1'
#
loop_
_entity.id
_entity.type
_entity.pdbx_description
1 polymer ?
#
loop_
_entity_poly.entity_id
_entity_poly.type
_entity_poly.pdbx_seq_one_letter_code
_entity_poly.pdbx_strand_id
1 'polypeptide(L)'
;YSFKYEDLINGLLLDGASLPTVDSELNIGDFWTLRFASTTSQGNVNFNARTAKVSVGTRFAGLYSVIEHDYWRIGVQRSDVEWPDEMVVESVDAITYRVVEYFGAFDNNEYYFQIDSNDRITYPALTPSGDPQVGNNEPMTNCDSNLTDLTNVPCGDLSNLVIRDEVNGKDQLVMTFGYYTVEGASGAREFYQVLEKIVD
;
A
#
# COMPACT_ATOMS: atom_id res chain seq x y z
N TYR A 1 23.82 2.79 6.25
CA TYR A 1 23.83 1.86 7.39
C TYR A 1 22.95 0.66 7.05
N SER A 2 23.44 -0.54 7.30
CA SER A 2 22.64 -1.77 7.30
C SER A 2 22.50 -2.25 8.74
N PHE A 3 21.33 -2.79 9.07
CA PHE A 3 21.06 -3.42 10.37
C PHE A 3 20.24 -4.69 10.13
N LYS A 4 20.33 -5.61 11.07
CA LYS A 4 19.59 -6.86 11.09
C LYS A 4 18.51 -6.82 12.15
N TYR A 5 17.65 -7.82 12.16
CA TYR A 5 16.60 -7.96 13.18
C TYR A 5 17.18 -7.96 14.61
N GLU A 6 18.29 -8.67 14.82
CA GLU A 6 18.96 -8.73 16.11
C GLU A 6 19.42 -7.35 16.63
N ASP A 7 19.77 -6.44 15.70
CA ASP A 7 20.13 -5.07 16.06
C ASP A 7 18.91 -4.25 16.52
N LEU A 8 17.73 -4.55 15.94
CA LEU A 8 16.47 -3.86 16.28
C LEU A 8 15.92 -4.26 17.65
N ILE A 9 16.22 -5.46 18.13
CA ILE A 9 15.69 -5.97 19.41
C ILE A 9 16.66 -5.85 20.58
N ASN A 10 17.94 -5.62 20.30
CA ASN A 10 19.00 -5.64 21.32
C ASN A 10 18.76 -4.56 22.40
N GLY A 11 18.55 -5.02 23.62
CA GLY A 11 18.35 -4.16 24.80
C GLY A 11 17.01 -3.43 24.84
N LEU A 12 16.08 -3.71 23.91
CA LEU A 12 14.74 -3.15 23.95
C LEU A 12 13.78 -4.04 24.74
N LEU A 13 12.87 -3.37 25.42
CA LEU A 13 11.76 -4.01 26.16
C LEU A 13 10.44 -3.44 25.68
N LEU A 14 9.44 -4.29 25.51
CA LEU A 14 8.05 -3.92 25.30
C LEU A 14 7.25 -4.34 26.55
N ASP A 15 6.63 -3.39 27.22
CA ASP A 15 5.90 -3.61 28.48
C ASP A 15 6.71 -4.35 29.56
N GLY A 16 8.04 -4.12 29.58
CA GLY A 16 8.97 -4.74 30.52
C GLY A 16 9.44 -6.15 30.17
N ALA A 17 8.99 -6.72 29.07
CA ALA A 17 9.45 -8.00 28.53
C ALA A 17 10.41 -7.80 27.36
N SER A 18 11.38 -8.71 27.19
CA SER A 18 12.23 -8.72 26.00
C SER A 18 11.42 -9.00 24.75
N LEU A 19 11.81 -8.35 23.66
CA LEU A 19 11.21 -8.63 22.34
C LEU A 19 11.52 -10.07 21.90
N PRO A 20 10.67 -10.67 21.05
CA PRO A 20 10.91 -11.99 20.49
C PRO A 20 12.29 -12.08 19.82
N THR A 21 12.91 -13.25 19.87
CA THR A 21 14.21 -13.49 19.24
C THR A 21 14.10 -13.92 17.76
N VAL A 22 12.88 -14.24 17.33
CA VAL A 22 12.55 -14.60 15.95
C VAL A 22 11.42 -13.70 15.44
N ASP A 23 11.55 -13.24 14.22
CA ASP A 23 10.62 -12.31 13.58
C ASP A 23 9.20 -12.88 13.38
N SER A 24 9.08 -14.21 13.25
CA SER A 24 7.80 -14.90 13.12
C SER A 24 6.89 -14.82 14.37
N GLU A 25 7.42 -14.38 15.50
CA GLU A 25 6.66 -14.14 16.74
C GLU A 25 6.15 -12.69 16.87
N LEU A 26 6.50 -11.83 15.91
CA LEU A 26 5.99 -10.46 15.82
C LEU A 26 4.59 -10.42 15.21
N ASN A 27 3.83 -9.39 15.56
CA ASN A 27 2.53 -9.18 14.93
C ASN A 27 2.66 -8.25 13.72
N ILE A 28 1.88 -8.52 12.69
CA ILE A 28 1.77 -7.61 11.54
C ILE A 28 1.27 -6.25 12.06
N GLY A 29 1.96 -5.18 11.63
CA GLY A 29 1.68 -3.83 12.10
C GLY A 29 2.52 -3.37 13.30
N ASP A 30 3.24 -4.26 13.97
CA ASP A 30 4.30 -3.85 14.92
C ASP A 30 5.36 -3.03 14.18
N PHE A 31 5.97 -2.07 14.85
CA PHE A 31 6.98 -1.23 14.21
C PHE A 31 8.01 -0.68 15.18
N TRP A 32 9.18 -0.35 14.66
CA TRP A 32 10.21 0.44 15.32
C TRP A 32 10.26 1.84 14.73
N THR A 33 10.50 2.82 15.60
CA THR A 33 10.84 4.18 15.16
C THR A 33 12.31 4.41 15.36
N LEU A 34 13.08 4.48 14.29
CA LEU A 34 14.50 4.77 14.32
C LEU A 34 14.73 6.27 14.44
N ARG A 35 15.54 6.66 15.42
CA ARG A 35 15.99 8.03 15.62
C ARG A 35 17.49 8.08 15.42
N PHE A 36 17.93 9.02 14.61
CA PHE A 36 19.34 9.14 14.25
C PHE A 36 20.01 10.23 15.09
N ALA A 37 21.17 9.90 15.66
CA ALA A 37 22.04 10.85 16.32
C ALA A 37 23.40 10.85 15.63
N SER A 38 23.98 12.03 15.43
CA SER A 38 25.35 12.19 14.95
C SER A 38 26.23 12.80 16.04
N THR A 39 27.43 12.24 16.23
CA THR A 39 28.43 12.80 17.16
C THR A 39 29.52 13.47 16.36
N THR A 40 29.78 14.74 16.64
CA THR A 40 30.90 15.48 16.01
C THR A 40 32.23 15.03 16.58
N SER A 41 33.34 15.36 15.91
CA SER A 41 34.69 15.12 16.42
C SER A 41 35.00 15.82 17.76
N GLN A 42 34.18 16.81 18.14
CA GLN A 42 34.27 17.52 19.42
C GLN A 42 33.38 16.90 20.52
N GLY A 43 32.70 15.77 20.21
CA GLY A 43 31.81 15.07 21.15
C GLY A 43 30.40 15.63 21.25
N ASN A 44 30.03 16.65 20.47
CA ASN A 44 28.65 17.16 20.46
C ASN A 44 27.73 16.17 19.78
N VAL A 45 26.61 15.84 20.42
CA VAL A 45 25.57 14.95 19.87
C VAL A 45 24.44 15.80 19.28
N ASN A 46 24.13 15.57 18.01
CA ASN A 46 23.01 16.19 17.32
C ASN A 46 22.01 15.11 16.93
N PHE A 47 20.74 15.32 17.27
CA PHE A 47 19.65 14.43 16.87
C PHE A 47 19.02 14.94 15.57
N ASN A 48 18.80 14.03 14.62
CA ASN A 48 18.04 14.35 13.43
C ASN A 48 16.55 14.51 13.82
N ALA A 49 15.89 15.53 13.28
CA ALA A 49 14.46 15.74 13.48
C ALA A 49 13.60 14.69 12.74
N ARG A 50 14.15 14.06 11.70
CA ARG A 50 13.47 12.99 10.96
C ARG A 50 13.70 11.64 11.60
N THR A 51 12.67 10.81 11.55
CA THR A 51 12.71 9.40 11.97
C THR A 51 12.48 8.51 10.77
N ALA A 52 12.88 7.23 10.86
CA ALA A 52 12.49 6.19 9.91
C ALA A 52 11.62 5.17 10.66
N LYS A 53 10.54 4.71 10.02
CA LYS A 53 9.68 3.65 10.53
C LYS A 53 10.11 2.33 9.88
N VAL A 54 10.30 1.30 10.68
CA VAL A 54 10.50 -0.09 10.24
C VAL A 54 9.33 -0.90 10.75
N SER A 55 8.49 -1.40 9.87
CA SER A 55 7.26 -2.12 10.22
C SER A 55 7.36 -3.61 9.92
N VAL A 56 6.68 -4.42 10.73
CA VAL A 56 6.43 -5.83 10.45
C VAL A 56 5.31 -5.93 9.41
N GLY A 57 5.57 -6.61 8.33
CA GLY A 57 4.62 -6.74 7.22
C GLY A 57 4.71 -8.11 6.55
N THR A 58 3.77 -8.37 5.66
CA THR A 58 3.77 -9.55 4.79
C THR A 58 4.61 -9.30 3.54
N ARG A 59 4.74 -10.34 2.68
CA ARG A 59 5.49 -10.28 1.42
C ARG A 59 5.16 -9.07 0.56
N PHE A 60 3.89 -8.68 0.50
CA PHE A 60 3.43 -7.61 -0.41
C PHE A 60 3.41 -6.22 0.23
N ALA A 61 3.85 -6.06 1.48
CA ALA A 61 4.11 -4.74 2.05
C ALA A 61 5.46 -4.21 1.59
N GLY A 62 5.58 -2.90 1.44
CA GLY A 62 6.83 -2.24 1.06
C GLY A 62 6.63 -0.97 0.23
N LEU A 63 7.73 -0.51 -0.34
CA LEU A 63 7.76 0.61 -1.28
C LEU A 63 7.62 0.06 -2.70
N TYR A 64 6.84 0.74 -3.52
CA TYR A 64 6.55 0.36 -4.91
C TYR A 64 6.76 1.53 -5.84
N SER A 65 7.34 1.29 -7.02
CA SER A 65 7.31 2.22 -8.15
C SER A 65 6.00 2.06 -8.90
N VAL A 66 5.43 3.17 -9.34
CA VAL A 66 4.28 3.18 -10.26
C VAL A 66 4.81 3.06 -11.68
N ILE A 67 4.71 1.86 -12.29
CA ILE A 67 5.28 1.58 -13.60
C ILE A 67 4.30 1.73 -14.77
N GLU A 68 3.01 1.59 -14.49
CA GLU A 68 1.91 1.88 -15.42
C GLU A 68 0.76 2.53 -14.66
N HIS A 69 0.05 3.45 -15.32
CA HIS A 69 -1.14 4.06 -14.75
C HIS A 69 -2.07 4.63 -15.82
N ASP A 70 -3.36 4.68 -15.51
CA ASP A 70 -4.38 5.35 -16.31
C ASP A 70 -5.54 5.82 -15.42
N TYR A 71 -6.12 6.97 -15.77
CA TYR A 71 -7.27 7.51 -15.07
C TYR A 71 -8.33 8.02 -16.05
N TRP A 72 -9.56 7.57 -15.85
CA TRP A 72 -10.72 8.00 -16.61
C TRP A 72 -11.76 8.67 -15.71
N ARG A 73 -12.27 9.78 -16.15
CA ARG A 73 -13.32 10.52 -15.47
C ARG A 73 -14.55 10.61 -16.35
N ILE A 74 -15.58 9.82 -16.02
CA ILE A 74 -16.87 9.81 -16.78
C ILE A 74 -16.59 9.59 -18.27
N GLY A 75 -15.88 8.52 -18.63
CA GLY A 75 -15.56 8.16 -19.99
C GLY A 75 -14.53 9.05 -20.71
N VAL A 76 -13.88 9.99 -19.98
CA VAL A 76 -12.83 10.85 -20.54
C VAL A 76 -11.50 10.54 -19.88
N GLN A 77 -10.51 10.12 -20.67
CA GLN A 77 -9.15 9.89 -20.20
C GLN A 77 -8.52 11.21 -19.71
N ARG A 78 -7.83 11.14 -18.60
CA ARG A 78 -7.23 12.31 -17.93
C ARG A 78 -5.71 12.12 -17.81
N SER A 79 -5.03 12.30 -18.94
CA SER A 79 -3.56 12.29 -19.01
C SER A 79 -2.90 13.53 -18.41
N ASP A 80 -3.68 14.51 -17.99
CA ASP A 80 -3.23 15.74 -17.33
C ASP A 80 -3.11 15.61 -15.80
N VAL A 81 -3.43 14.44 -15.23
CA VAL A 81 -3.31 14.16 -13.81
C VAL A 81 -1.95 13.55 -13.52
N GLU A 82 -1.18 14.18 -12.65
CA GLU A 82 0.12 13.67 -12.21
C GLU A 82 -0.09 12.50 -11.23
N TRP A 83 0.71 11.45 -11.40
CA TRP A 83 0.76 10.30 -10.50
C TRP A 83 2.04 10.37 -9.67
N PRO A 84 2.04 9.83 -8.43
CA PRO A 84 3.27 9.69 -7.68
C PRO A 84 4.19 8.67 -8.38
N ASP A 85 5.49 8.91 -8.33
CA ASP A 85 6.48 7.94 -8.83
C ASP A 85 6.51 6.67 -7.98
N GLU A 86 6.21 6.82 -6.68
CA GLU A 86 6.28 5.75 -5.69
C GLU A 86 5.07 5.77 -4.75
N MET A 87 4.67 4.58 -4.30
CA MET A 87 3.60 4.38 -3.31
C MET A 87 4.06 3.42 -2.20
N VAL A 88 3.60 3.67 -0.97
CA VAL A 88 3.82 2.77 0.15
C VAL A 88 2.61 1.87 0.32
N VAL A 89 2.85 0.56 0.37
CA VAL A 89 1.86 -0.47 0.72
C VAL A 89 2.19 -1.00 2.11
N GLU A 90 1.27 -0.85 3.05
CA GLU A 90 1.40 -1.40 4.41
C GLU A 90 0.51 -2.61 4.59
N SER A 91 0.98 -3.62 5.34
CA SER A 91 0.12 -4.70 5.83
C SER A 91 -0.73 -4.22 6.99
N VAL A 92 -2.01 -4.53 6.95
CA VAL A 92 -2.96 -4.33 8.05
C VAL A 92 -3.14 -5.64 8.82
N ASP A 93 -3.27 -6.74 8.08
CA ASP A 93 -3.28 -8.11 8.60
C ASP A 93 -2.65 -9.06 7.56
N ALA A 94 -2.87 -10.36 7.69
CA ALA A 94 -2.24 -11.39 6.84
C ALA A 94 -2.63 -11.27 5.35
N ILE A 95 -3.80 -10.72 5.05
CA ILE A 95 -4.34 -10.62 3.69
C ILE A 95 -4.76 -9.20 3.31
N THR A 96 -4.92 -8.30 4.28
CA THR A 96 -5.39 -6.92 4.07
C THR A 96 -4.21 -5.97 4.04
N TYR A 97 -4.22 -5.10 3.05
CA TYR A 97 -3.20 -4.08 2.78
C TYR A 97 -3.84 -2.71 2.68
N ARG A 98 -3.01 -1.70 2.85
CA ARG A 98 -3.36 -0.30 2.67
C ARG A 98 -2.37 0.37 1.74
N VAL A 99 -2.85 1.09 0.72
CA VAL A 99 -2.02 2.08 0.02
C VAL A 99 -2.09 3.37 0.82
N VAL A 100 -0.92 3.86 1.24
CA VAL A 100 -0.81 5.01 2.13
C VAL A 100 -0.78 6.29 1.31
N GLU A 101 -1.53 7.30 1.76
CA GLU A 101 -1.57 8.67 1.22
C GLU A 101 -2.19 8.83 -0.18
N TYR A 102 -2.39 7.75 -0.97
CA TYR A 102 -2.88 7.87 -2.33
C TYR A 102 -4.09 7.00 -2.62
N PHE A 103 -5.03 7.55 -3.40
CA PHE A 103 -6.09 6.81 -4.08
C PHE A 103 -5.90 6.99 -5.60
N GLY A 104 -5.21 6.06 -6.24
CA GLY A 104 -4.69 6.29 -7.58
C GLY A 104 -3.76 7.50 -7.60
N ALA A 105 -4.08 8.50 -8.41
CA ALA A 105 -3.31 9.75 -8.50
C ALA A 105 -3.64 10.79 -7.41
N PHE A 106 -4.65 10.55 -6.57
CA PHE A 106 -5.13 11.55 -5.62
C PHE A 106 -4.44 11.40 -4.26
N ASP A 107 -3.71 12.43 -3.85
CA ASP A 107 -3.04 12.54 -2.56
C ASP A 107 -4.04 12.78 -1.39
N ASN A 108 -3.55 12.68 -0.17
CA ASN A 108 -4.32 12.81 1.08
C ASN A 108 -5.51 11.85 1.17
N ASN A 109 -5.43 10.71 0.49
CA ASN A 109 -6.38 9.63 0.53
C ASN A 109 -5.64 8.32 0.78
N GLU A 110 -6.39 7.30 1.17
CA GLU A 110 -5.88 5.94 1.31
C GLU A 110 -6.98 4.97 0.94
N TYR A 111 -6.62 3.75 0.57
CA TYR A 111 -7.59 2.68 0.37
C TYR A 111 -7.02 1.33 0.77
N TYR A 112 -7.93 0.41 1.04
CA TYR A 112 -7.62 -0.94 1.47
C TYR A 112 -7.96 -1.93 0.37
N PHE A 113 -7.14 -2.95 0.26
CA PHE A 113 -7.36 -4.08 -0.64
C PHE A 113 -6.92 -5.37 0.06
N GLN A 114 -7.37 -6.49 -0.46
CA GLN A 114 -7.02 -7.81 0.04
C GLN A 114 -6.39 -8.64 -1.07
N ILE A 115 -5.44 -9.49 -0.70
CA ILE A 115 -4.83 -10.47 -1.59
C ILE A 115 -5.18 -11.85 -1.04
N ASP A 116 -5.85 -12.67 -1.85
CA ASP A 116 -6.20 -14.03 -1.49
C ASP A 116 -5.08 -15.04 -1.77
N SER A 117 -5.31 -16.31 -1.42
CA SER A 117 -4.34 -17.40 -1.64
C SER A 117 -4.08 -17.75 -3.11
N ASN A 118 -4.85 -17.20 -4.04
CA ASN A 118 -4.69 -17.35 -5.49
C ASN A 118 -4.09 -16.09 -6.13
N ASP A 119 -3.52 -15.21 -5.31
CA ASP A 119 -2.94 -13.94 -5.73
C ASP A 119 -3.95 -12.96 -6.37
N ARG A 120 -5.26 -13.11 -6.07
CA ARG A 120 -6.28 -12.18 -6.55
C ARG A 120 -6.42 -11.01 -5.60
N ILE A 121 -6.54 -9.81 -6.18
CA ILE A 121 -6.76 -8.56 -5.46
C ILE A 121 -8.25 -8.27 -5.44
N THR A 122 -8.80 -8.00 -4.24
CA THR A 122 -10.17 -7.57 -4.03
C THR A 122 -10.22 -6.32 -3.17
N TYR A 123 -11.31 -5.58 -3.24
CA TYR A 123 -11.48 -4.32 -2.50
C TYR A 123 -12.64 -4.47 -1.53
N PRO A 124 -12.40 -4.46 -0.21
CA PRO A 124 -13.49 -4.51 0.78
C PRO A 124 -14.36 -3.26 0.69
N ALA A 125 -15.65 -3.40 0.95
CA ALA A 125 -16.59 -2.27 0.93
C ALA A 125 -16.29 -1.25 2.04
N LEU A 126 -15.76 -1.73 3.17
CA LEU A 126 -15.45 -0.92 4.34
C LEU A 126 -13.97 -1.03 4.68
N THR A 127 -13.45 0.01 5.30
CA THR A 127 -12.12 0.00 5.94
C THR A 127 -12.11 -0.94 7.14
N PRO A 128 -10.97 -1.31 7.70
CA PRO A 128 -10.89 -2.09 8.95
C PRO A 128 -11.56 -1.42 10.15
N SER A 129 -11.73 -0.09 10.15
CA SER A 129 -12.47 0.66 11.17
C SER A 129 -13.99 0.61 10.98
N GLY A 130 -14.48 0.09 9.85
CA GLY A 130 -15.91 0.00 9.54
C GLY A 130 -16.47 1.19 8.77
N ASP A 131 -15.63 2.10 8.33
CA ASP A 131 -16.03 3.26 7.53
C ASP A 131 -16.02 2.92 6.03
N PRO A 132 -16.85 3.59 5.19
CA PRO A 132 -16.73 3.47 3.75
C PRO A 132 -15.35 3.85 3.24
N GLN A 133 -14.81 3.11 2.27
CA GLN A 133 -13.48 3.39 1.70
C GLN A 133 -13.41 4.69 0.92
N VAL A 134 -14.53 5.12 0.34
CA VAL A 134 -14.64 6.35 -0.44
C VAL A 134 -15.44 7.38 0.35
N GLY A 135 -14.94 8.61 0.44
CA GLY A 135 -15.53 9.66 1.27
C GLY A 135 -16.95 10.12 0.90
N ASN A 136 -17.49 9.63 -0.23
CA ASN A 136 -18.86 9.87 -0.65
C ASN A 136 -19.85 8.77 -0.20
N ASN A 137 -19.39 7.79 0.57
CA ASN A 137 -20.14 6.61 1.03
C ASN A 137 -20.57 5.62 -0.06
N GLU A 138 -20.14 5.81 -1.30
CA GLU A 138 -20.33 4.83 -2.36
C GLU A 138 -19.28 3.72 -2.26
N PRO A 139 -19.61 2.47 -2.60
CA PRO A 139 -18.64 1.39 -2.61
C PRO A 139 -17.59 1.62 -3.70
N MET A 140 -16.38 1.12 -3.46
CA MET A 140 -15.42 0.97 -4.55
C MET A 140 -15.99 0.00 -5.60
N THR A 141 -15.83 0.37 -6.86
CA THR A 141 -16.12 -0.49 -8.00
C THR A 141 -14.85 -1.16 -8.48
N ASN A 142 -14.98 -2.39 -8.99
CA ASN A 142 -13.90 -3.15 -9.59
C ASN A 142 -14.41 -3.99 -10.77
N CYS A 143 -13.56 -4.74 -11.42
CA CYS A 143 -13.95 -5.55 -12.58
C CYS A 143 -14.97 -6.66 -12.27
N ASP A 144 -15.09 -7.07 -11.00
CA ASP A 144 -16.00 -8.15 -10.58
C ASP A 144 -17.37 -7.62 -10.15
N SER A 145 -17.47 -6.34 -9.79
CA SER A 145 -18.70 -5.74 -9.26
C SER A 145 -19.79 -5.67 -10.29
N ASN A 146 -19.46 -5.10 -11.44
CA ASN A 146 -20.30 -5.04 -12.62
C ASN A 146 -19.41 -4.64 -13.81
N LEU A 147 -19.32 -5.49 -14.83
CA LEU A 147 -18.52 -5.23 -16.02
C LEU A 147 -18.91 -3.94 -16.77
N THR A 148 -20.08 -3.37 -16.49
CA THR A 148 -20.50 -2.08 -17.07
C THR A 148 -19.97 -0.88 -16.32
N ASP A 149 -19.48 -1.05 -15.10
CA ASP A 149 -19.05 0.07 -14.25
C ASP A 149 -17.65 0.55 -14.59
N LEU A 150 -16.75 -0.36 -14.95
CA LEU A 150 -15.40 -0.06 -15.39
C LEU A 150 -15.26 -0.46 -16.86
N THR A 151 -15.36 0.51 -17.76
CA THR A 151 -15.43 0.28 -19.20
C THR A 151 -14.24 0.84 -19.96
N ASN A 152 -13.44 1.70 -19.35
CA ASN A 152 -12.35 2.40 -20.00
C ASN A 152 -10.96 1.91 -19.56
N VAL A 153 -10.90 1.21 -18.43
CA VAL A 153 -9.67 0.61 -17.88
C VAL A 153 -9.65 -0.89 -18.13
N PRO A 154 -8.46 -1.53 -18.15
CA PRO A 154 -8.37 -2.97 -18.38
C PRO A 154 -9.15 -3.77 -17.33
N CYS A 155 -10.09 -4.61 -17.80
CA CYS A 155 -10.79 -5.60 -16.98
C CYS A 155 -10.74 -6.96 -17.68
N GLY A 156 -10.19 -7.97 -17.01
CA GLY A 156 -10.03 -9.30 -17.55
C GLY A 156 -9.22 -10.19 -16.60
N ASP A 157 -8.77 -11.33 -17.10
CA ASP A 157 -8.05 -12.33 -16.29
C ASP A 157 -6.74 -11.80 -15.70
N LEU A 158 -6.15 -10.79 -16.33
CA LEU A 158 -4.91 -10.15 -15.88
C LEU A 158 -5.13 -8.89 -15.04
N SER A 159 -6.37 -8.60 -14.64
CA SER A 159 -6.70 -7.49 -13.76
C SER A 159 -6.89 -7.95 -12.33
N ASN A 160 -6.56 -7.08 -11.39
CA ASN A 160 -6.69 -7.33 -9.94
C ASN A 160 -5.99 -8.61 -9.49
N LEU A 161 -4.69 -8.68 -9.77
CA LEU A 161 -3.85 -9.82 -9.38
C LEU A 161 -2.43 -9.38 -9.02
N VAL A 162 -1.74 -10.27 -8.33
CA VAL A 162 -0.31 -10.17 -8.06
C VAL A 162 0.45 -10.98 -9.10
N ILE A 163 1.47 -10.38 -9.69
CA ILE A 163 2.48 -11.08 -10.49
C ILE A 163 3.71 -11.25 -9.59
N ARG A 164 3.99 -12.51 -9.20
CA ARG A 164 5.14 -12.80 -8.33
C ARG A 164 6.43 -12.87 -9.11
N ASP A 165 7.45 -12.17 -8.61
CA ASP A 165 8.84 -12.38 -9.02
C ASP A 165 9.57 -13.17 -7.93
N GLU A 166 9.59 -14.48 -8.06
CA GLU A 166 10.23 -15.39 -7.09
C GLU A 166 11.76 -15.33 -7.13
N VAL A 167 12.34 -14.68 -8.13
CA VAL A 167 13.80 -14.60 -8.32
C VAL A 167 14.36 -13.34 -7.70
N ASN A 168 13.76 -12.18 -8.00
CA ASN A 168 14.28 -10.89 -7.59
C ASN A 168 13.42 -10.22 -6.51
N GLY A 169 12.23 -10.78 -6.19
CA GLY A 169 11.30 -10.22 -5.22
C GLY A 169 10.56 -8.98 -5.70
N LYS A 170 10.66 -8.62 -6.99
CA LYS A 170 9.98 -7.49 -7.61
C LYS A 170 8.54 -7.84 -7.98
N ASP A 171 7.78 -8.19 -6.97
CA ASP A 171 6.36 -8.50 -7.16
C ASP A 171 5.62 -7.29 -7.74
N GLN A 172 4.66 -7.54 -8.64
CA GLN A 172 3.81 -6.49 -9.20
C GLN A 172 2.37 -6.65 -8.72
N LEU A 173 1.74 -5.53 -8.39
CA LEU A 173 0.31 -5.44 -8.09
C LEU A 173 -0.38 -4.80 -9.29
N VAL A 174 -1.14 -5.57 -10.05
CA VAL A 174 -1.95 -5.09 -11.17
C VAL A 174 -3.33 -4.75 -10.63
N MET A 175 -3.68 -3.48 -10.61
CA MET A 175 -4.83 -2.97 -9.89
C MET A 175 -5.77 -2.20 -10.81
N THR A 176 -7.04 -2.59 -10.83
CA THR A 176 -8.11 -1.91 -11.53
C THR A 176 -9.28 -1.69 -10.57
N PHE A 177 -9.61 -0.44 -10.33
CA PHE A 177 -10.65 -0.05 -9.37
C PHE A 177 -11.26 1.30 -9.76
N GLY A 178 -12.32 1.67 -9.06
CA GLY A 178 -12.97 2.94 -9.30
C GLY A 178 -14.00 3.28 -8.24
N TYR A 179 -14.72 4.37 -8.47
CA TYR A 179 -15.84 4.78 -7.63
C TYR A 179 -16.79 5.72 -8.38
N TYR A 180 -18.01 5.82 -7.92
CA TYR A 180 -18.95 6.85 -8.33
C TYR A 180 -18.87 8.05 -7.39
N THR A 181 -19.09 9.26 -7.91
CA THR A 181 -19.04 10.49 -7.09
C THR A 181 -20.32 10.72 -6.29
N VAL A 182 -21.44 10.22 -6.79
CA VAL A 182 -22.78 10.26 -6.16
C VAL A 182 -23.57 9.05 -6.63
N GLU A 183 -24.53 8.60 -5.83
CA GLU A 183 -25.45 7.54 -6.21
C GLU A 183 -26.16 7.88 -7.53
N GLY A 184 -26.19 6.93 -8.46
CA GLY A 184 -26.81 7.10 -9.77
C GLY A 184 -26.08 8.04 -10.72
N ALA A 185 -24.83 8.44 -10.41
CA ALA A 185 -24.04 9.24 -11.33
C ALA A 185 -23.74 8.47 -12.62
N SER A 186 -23.74 9.17 -13.73
CA SER A 186 -23.44 8.61 -15.05
C SER A 186 -21.94 8.45 -15.25
N GLY A 187 -21.41 7.32 -14.86
CA GLY A 187 -20.02 6.95 -15.09
C GLY A 187 -19.11 7.06 -13.85
N ALA A 188 -18.24 6.10 -13.75
CA ALA A 188 -17.28 5.98 -12.66
C ALA A 188 -16.08 6.91 -12.86
N ARG A 189 -15.33 7.07 -11.79
CA ARG A 189 -13.91 7.41 -11.80
C ARG A 189 -13.18 6.07 -11.86
N GLU A 190 -12.43 5.83 -12.93
CA GLU A 190 -11.80 4.55 -13.19
C GLU A 190 -10.28 4.70 -13.14
N PHE A 191 -9.63 3.81 -12.43
CA PHE A 191 -8.18 3.80 -12.21
C PHE A 191 -7.61 2.45 -12.63
N TYR A 192 -6.51 2.51 -13.33
CA TYR A 192 -5.63 1.39 -13.57
C TYR A 192 -4.23 1.76 -13.11
N GLN A 193 -3.55 0.87 -12.42
CA GLN A 193 -2.15 1.04 -12.06
C GLN A 193 -1.45 -0.30 -11.92
N VAL A 194 -0.17 -0.30 -12.24
CA VAL A 194 0.75 -1.39 -11.94
C VAL A 194 1.82 -0.85 -11.01
N LEU A 195 1.90 -1.44 -9.84
CA LEU A 195 2.89 -1.13 -8.83
C LEU A 195 3.95 -2.24 -8.82
N GLU A 196 5.23 -1.92 -9.03
CA GLU A 196 6.34 -2.87 -8.94
C GLU A 196 7.12 -2.64 -7.66
N LYS A 197 7.30 -3.70 -6.86
CA LYS A 197 7.99 -3.63 -5.58
C LYS A 197 9.45 -3.21 -5.75
N ILE A 198 9.87 -2.20 -4.99
CA ILE A 198 11.27 -1.80 -4.87
C ILE A 198 11.95 -2.74 -3.88
N VAL A 199 13.02 -3.37 -4.32
CA VAL A 199 13.86 -4.28 -3.53
C VAL A 199 15.27 -3.74 -3.56
N ASP A 200 15.88 -3.53 -2.40
CA ASP A 200 17.27 -3.05 -2.22
C ASP A 200 18.31 -4.18 -2.43
#